data_9e0d625a04da4a871e76c5a65437ce68
#
_entry.id   9e0d625a04da4a871e76c5a65437ce68
#
_cell.length_a   1.000
_cell.length_b   1.000
_cell.length_c   1.000
_cell.angle_alpha   90.00
_cell.angle_beta   90.00
_cell.angle_gamma   90.00
#
_symmetry.space_group_name_H-M   'P 1'
#
loop_
_entity.id
_entity.type
_entity.pdbx_description
1 polymer ?
#
loop_
_entity_poly.entity_id
_entity_poly.type
_entity_poly.pdbx_seq_one_letter_code
_entity_poly.pdbx_strand_id
1 'polypeptide(L)'
;FGALGAVFAFFIAKNGAFITEIVSDIIGSKLENWQTAYIVGGVLGLLLLLMRAGTFESTLFENATTTQVKRGNFFMLFRKSHIKKYLACIVIGLPVWFVVGVLIALSHKFFPEILGLTTSDADVKILKTLSVPTPEMVMWSYIGLSTGDLLSGLLSQLFRSRKKVIYLNLMGIAIMTLVYLYGPTGSQNYYRMIAFLLGAVTGYWAIFVTNASEQFGTNIRSTVAATVPNFVRGGVLLITMGF
;
A
#
# COMPACT_ATOMS: atom_id res chain seq x y z
N PHE A 1 -2.72 10.12 2.34
CA PHE A 1 -3.27 10.57 1.04
C PHE A 1 -2.96 9.62 -0.11
N GLY A 2 -1.75 9.01 -0.19
CA GLY A 2 -1.40 8.09 -1.29
C GLY A 2 -2.32 6.87 -1.41
N ALA A 3 -2.79 6.33 -0.29
CA ALA A 3 -3.72 5.22 -0.26
C ALA A 3 -5.10 5.55 -0.86
N LEU A 4 -5.56 6.80 -0.78
CA LEU A 4 -6.81 7.23 -1.40
C LEU A 4 -6.77 7.15 -2.93
N GLY A 5 -5.58 7.21 -3.55
CA GLY A 5 -5.43 7.03 -4.99
C GLY A 5 -5.97 5.69 -5.50
N ALA A 6 -5.81 4.60 -4.74
CA ALA A 6 -6.36 3.29 -5.10
C ALA A 6 -7.90 3.25 -5.00
N VAL A 7 -8.48 4.01 -4.06
CA VAL A 7 -9.94 4.18 -3.93
C VAL A 7 -10.48 4.93 -5.15
N PHE A 8 -9.82 6.01 -5.56
CA PHE A 8 -10.18 6.73 -6.78
C PHE A 8 -10.06 5.86 -8.04
N ALA A 9 -8.98 5.09 -8.16
CA ALA A 9 -8.78 4.16 -9.26
C ALA A 9 -9.92 3.13 -9.36
N PHE A 10 -10.40 2.61 -8.21
CA PHE A 10 -11.56 1.72 -8.19
C PHE A 10 -12.84 2.40 -8.71
N PHE A 11 -13.11 3.63 -8.27
CA PHE A 11 -14.28 4.37 -8.74
C PHE A 11 -14.21 4.68 -10.24
N ILE A 12 -13.04 5.03 -10.76
CA ILE A 12 -12.82 5.22 -12.20
C ILE A 12 -13.08 3.91 -12.95
N ALA A 13 -12.55 2.79 -12.46
CA ALA A 13 -12.75 1.49 -13.07
C ALA A 13 -14.22 1.03 -13.04
N LYS A 14 -14.91 1.26 -11.92
CA LYS A 14 -16.33 0.91 -11.74
C LYS A 14 -17.26 1.71 -12.64
N ASN A 15 -16.98 3.00 -12.84
CA ASN A 15 -17.77 3.90 -13.69
C ASN A 15 -17.12 4.08 -15.07
N GLY A 16 -16.27 3.13 -15.48
CA GLY A 16 -15.44 3.23 -16.67
C GLY A 16 -16.22 3.57 -17.94
N ALA A 17 -17.38 2.94 -18.17
CA ALA A 17 -18.20 3.20 -19.34
C ALA A 17 -18.67 4.68 -19.42
N PHE A 18 -19.21 5.22 -18.34
CA PHE A 18 -19.68 6.61 -18.26
C PHE A 18 -18.53 7.61 -18.43
N ILE A 19 -17.40 7.36 -17.77
CA ILE A 19 -16.22 8.25 -17.87
C ILE A 19 -15.62 8.17 -19.28
N THR A 20 -15.61 6.97 -19.89
CA THR A 20 -15.11 6.76 -21.25
C THR A 20 -15.96 7.50 -22.29
N GLU A 21 -17.27 7.51 -22.13
CA GLU A 21 -18.16 8.28 -22.99
C GLU A 21 -17.81 9.78 -22.96
N ILE A 22 -17.73 10.38 -21.76
CA ILE A 22 -17.38 11.79 -21.60
C ILE A 22 -16.01 12.11 -22.18
N VAL A 23 -14.99 11.31 -21.89
CA VAL A 23 -13.61 11.56 -22.36
C VAL A 23 -13.50 11.35 -23.86
N SER A 24 -14.22 10.37 -24.42
CA SER A 24 -14.27 10.13 -25.87
C SER A 24 -14.88 11.31 -26.63
N ASP A 25 -15.95 11.90 -26.07
CA ASP A 25 -16.59 13.08 -26.63
C ASP A 25 -15.66 14.30 -26.60
N ILE A 26 -14.91 14.50 -25.52
CA ILE A 26 -13.95 15.59 -25.37
C ILE A 26 -12.79 15.45 -26.37
N ILE A 27 -12.28 14.23 -26.57
CA ILE A 27 -11.11 13.95 -27.42
C ILE A 27 -11.53 13.81 -28.90
N GLY A 28 -12.82 13.53 -29.16
CA GLY A 28 -13.33 13.29 -30.50
C GLY A 28 -12.90 11.94 -31.10
N SER A 29 -12.57 10.95 -30.26
CA SER A 29 -12.18 9.61 -30.69
C SER A 29 -12.75 8.56 -29.74
N LYS A 30 -13.13 7.39 -30.28
CA LYS A 30 -13.65 6.26 -29.50
C LYS A 30 -12.53 5.64 -28.68
N LEU A 31 -12.67 5.67 -27.37
CA LEU A 31 -11.68 5.14 -26.41
C LEU A 31 -12.20 3.85 -25.72
N GLU A 32 -11.27 3.03 -25.30
CA GLU A 32 -11.52 1.89 -24.41
C GLU A 32 -11.41 2.32 -22.93
N ASN A 33 -12.13 1.63 -22.02
CA ASN A 33 -12.15 1.96 -20.60
C ASN A 33 -10.75 2.08 -19.96
N TRP A 34 -9.83 1.19 -20.35
CA TRP A 34 -8.46 1.23 -19.83
C TRP A 34 -7.67 2.45 -20.31
N GLN A 35 -7.87 2.87 -21.57
CA GLN A 35 -7.24 4.09 -22.13
C GLN A 35 -7.71 5.33 -21.38
N THR A 36 -8.99 5.40 -21.11
CA THR A 36 -9.60 6.49 -20.33
C THR A 36 -9.00 6.55 -18.91
N ALA A 37 -8.83 5.42 -18.25
CA ALA A 37 -8.21 5.38 -16.92
C ALA A 37 -6.77 5.94 -16.92
N TYR A 38 -5.98 5.63 -17.96
CA TYR A 38 -4.63 6.19 -18.12
C TYR A 38 -4.65 7.69 -18.43
N ILE A 39 -5.58 8.17 -19.26
CA ILE A 39 -5.72 9.60 -19.59
C ILE A 39 -6.08 10.38 -18.31
N VAL A 40 -7.07 9.92 -17.56
CA VAL A 40 -7.47 10.57 -16.29
C VAL A 40 -6.31 10.59 -15.30
N GLY A 41 -5.62 9.47 -15.15
CA GLY A 41 -4.41 9.39 -14.30
C GLY A 41 -3.29 10.32 -14.75
N GLY A 42 -3.07 10.42 -16.06
CA GLY A 42 -2.08 11.33 -16.66
C GLY A 42 -2.42 12.80 -16.40
N VAL A 43 -3.68 13.21 -16.61
CA VAL A 43 -4.15 14.57 -16.34
C VAL A 43 -3.98 14.93 -14.86
N LEU A 44 -4.38 14.04 -13.95
CA LEU A 44 -4.17 14.23 -12.51
C LEU A 44 -2.68 14.35 -12.16
N GLY A 45 -1.81 13.54 -12.79
CA GLY A 45 -0.36 13.62 -12.61
C GLY A 45 0.21 14.97 -13.07
N LEU A 46 -0.25 15.50 -14.22
CA LEU A 46 0.15 16.83 -14.72
C LEU A 46 -0.33 17.95 -13.80
N LEU A 47 -1.57 17.87 -13.28
CA LEU A 47 -2.08 18.83 -12.30
C LEU A 47 -1.24 18.85 -11.03
N LEU A 48 -0.87 17.66 -10.51
CA LEU A 48 0.03 17.54 -9.36
C LEU A 48 1.42 18.12 -9.65
N LEU A 49 1.95 17.94 -10.86
CA LEU A 49 3.23 18.51 -11.28
C LEU A 49 3.16 20.06 -11.26
N LEU A 50 2.08 20.64 -11.79
CA LEU A 50 1.87 22.10 -11.77
C LEU A 50 1.76 22.64 -10.33
N MET A 51 1.02 21.93 -9.45
CA MET A 51 0.94 22.30 -8.03
C MET A 51 2.29 22.22 -7.34
N ARG A 52 3.14 21.25 -7.70
CA ARG A 52 4.48 21.09 -7.13
C ARG A 52 5.44 22.18 -7.60
N ALA A 53 5.30 22.72 -8.80
CA ALA A 53 6.17 23.78 -9.32
C ALA A 53 6.15 25.05 -8.47
N GLY A 54 5.09 25.28 -7.67
CA GLY A 54 4.97 26.39 -6.73
C GLY A 54 5.43 26.08 -5.29
N THR A 55 5.96 24.88 -5.01
CA THR A 55 6.41 24.54 -3.66
C THR A 55 7.87 24.94 -3.43
N PHE A 56 8.12 25.68 -2.34
CA PHE A 56 9.48 26.06 -1.92
C PHE A 56 10.25 24.85 -1.39
N GLU A 57 11.54 24.81 -1.65
CA GLU A 57 12.43 23.86 -1.00
C GLU A 57 12.55 24.13 0.50
N SER A 58 12.76 23.08 1.30
CA SER A 58 12.87 23.25 2.75
C SER A 58 14.18 23.95 3.10
N THR A 59 14.13 24.91 4.03
CA THR A 59 15.30 25.61 4.56
C THR A 59 16.36 24.66 5.14
N LEU A 60 15.97 23.47 5.58
CA LEU A 60 16.89 22.41 6.00
C LEU A 60 17.71 21.85 4.83
N PHE A 61 17.16 21.83 3.64
CA PHE A 61 17.86 21.40 2.44
C PHE A 61 18.86 22.47 1.97
N GLU A 62 18.46 23.75 1.99
CA GLU A 62 19.31 24.88 1.64
C GLU A 62 20.51 24.99 2.62
N ASN A 63 20.28 24.93 3.92
CA ASN A 63 21.34 24.96 4.94
C ASN A 63 22.25 23.73 4.86
N ALA A 64 21.70 22.61 4.41
CA ALA A 64 22.43 21.39 4.24
C ALA A 64 23.33 21.40 2.98
N THR A 65 23.10 22.25 1.97
CA THR A 65 23.99 22.39 0.79
C THR A 65 25.28 23.13 1.13
N THR A 66 25.31 23.94 2.16
CA THR A 66 26.52 24.69 2.61
C THR A 66 27.54 23.81 3.34
N THR A 67 27.17 22.63 3.84
CA THR A 67 28.10 21.72 4.51
C THR A 67 28.68 20.71 3.52
N GLN A 68 30.00 20.57 3.45
CA GLN A 68 30.75 19.66 2.55
C GLN A 68 30.56 18.16 2.88
N VAL A 69 29.44 17.74 3.44
CA VAL A 69 29.18 16.33 3.77
C VAL A 69 28.76 15.58 2.52
N LYS A 70 29.46 14.50 2.15
CA LYS A 70 29.05 13.59 1.07
C LYS A 70 27.65 13.02 1.37
N ARG A 71 26.67 13.39 0.53
CA ARG A 71 25.26 13.03 0.70
C ARG A 71 24.83 12.00 -0.34
N GLY A 72 23.76 11.27 0.00
CA GLY A 72 23.07 10.41 -0.97
C GLY A 72 23.88 9.21 -1.45
N ASN A 73 24.95 8.84 -0.78
CA ASN A 73 25.72 7.67 -1.20
C ASN A 73 24.98 6.39 -0.77
N PHE A 74 24.29 5.76 -1.73
CA PHE A 74 23.58 4.52 -1.56
C PHE A 74 24.45 3.38 -1.00
N PHE A 75 25.70 3.28 -1.43
CA PHE A 75 26.63 2.23 -0.97
C PHE A 75 26.98 2.34 0.52
N MET A 76 26.78 3.50 1.15
CA MET A 76 26.95 3.62 2.61
C MET A 76 25.98 2.76 3.41
N LEU A 77 24.82 2.40 2.84
CA LEU A 77 23.83 1.54 3.49
C LEU A 77 24.33 0.11 3.69
N PHE A 78 25.22 -0.35 2.80
CA PHE A 78 25.83 -1.70 2.85
C PHE A 78 27.06 -1.79 3.73
N ARG A 79 27.47 -0.70 4.38
CA ARG A 79 28.55 -0.74 5.38
C ARG A 79 28.14 -1.64 6.56
N LYS A 80 29.12 -2.36 7.14
CA LYS A 80 28.88 -3.26 8.31
C LYS A 80 28.13 -2.58 9.46
N SER A 81 28.33 -1.27 9.66
CA SER A 81 27.62 -0.47 10.70
C SER A 81 26.16 -0.21 10.41
N HIS A 82 25.73 -0.23 9.15
CA HIS A 82 24.37 0.19 8.73
C HIS A 82 23.52 -0.98 8.21
N ILE A 83 24.15 -1.98 7.59
CA ILE A 83 23.45 -3.08 6.91
C ILE A 83 22.45 -3.81 7.79
N LYS A 84 22.81 -4.15 9.03
CA LYS A 84 21.88 -4.84 9.94
C LYS A 84 20.63 -4.02 10.25
N LYS A 85 20.80 -2.71 10.51
CA LYS A 85 19.68 -1.79 10.75
C LYS A 85 18.83 -1.62 9.50
N TYR A 86 19.47 -1.53 8.33
CA TYR A 86 18.80 -1.38 7.05
C TYR A 86 17.93 -2.59 6.71
N LEU A 87 18.48 -3.80 6.85
CA LEU A 87 17.71 -5.04 6.67
C LEU A 87 16.57 -5.18 7.67
N ALA A 88 16.81 -4.84 8.94
CA ALA A 88 15.75 -4.84 9.95
C ALA A 88 14.60 -3.89 9.58
N CYS A 89 14.90 -2.71 9.03
CA CYS A 89 13.88 -1.79 8.54
C CYS A 89 13.08 -2.41 7.38
N ILE A 90 13.73 -3.09 6.43
CA ILE A 90 13.04 -3.77 5.32
C ILE A 90 12.11 -4.84 5.86
N VAL A 91 12.60 -5.72 6.76
CA VAL A 91 11.81 -6.82 7.34
C VAL A 91 10.56 -6.31 8.07
N ILE A 92 10.66 -5.21 8.81
CA ILE A 92 9.49 -4.59 9.49
C ILE A 92 8.45 -4.09 8.49
N GLY A 93 8.84 -3.69 7.30
CA GLY A 93 7.92 -3.20 6.26
C GLY A 93 7.26 -4.31 5.43
N LEU A 94 7.89 -5.50 5.32
CA LEU A 94 7.39 -6.60 4.49
C LEU A 94 5.93 -7.01 4.78
N PRO A 95 5.47 -7.12 6.04
CA PRO A 95 4.10 -7.53 6.34
C PRO A 95 3.03 -6.64 5.71
N VAL A 96 3.28 -5.32 5.55
CA VAL A 96 2.34 -4.41 4.89
C VAL A 96 2.07 -4.85 3.47
N TRP A 97 3.13 -5.08 2.71
CA TRP A 97 2.99 -5.45 1.29
C TRP A 97 2.66 -6.92 1.10
N PHE A 98 2.97 -7.79 2.07
CA PHE A 98 2.45 -9.15 2.08
C PHE A 98 0.91 -9.15 2.15
N VAL A 99 0.33 -8.37 3.05
CA VAL A 99 -1.13 -8.25 3.14
C VAL A 99 -1.72 -7.66 1.86
N VAL A 100 -1.25 -6.50 1.44
CA VAL A 100 -1.83 -5.78 0.29
C VAL A 100 -1.51 -6.45 -1.04
N GLY A 101 -0.26 -6.88 -1.23
CA GLY A 101 0.24 -7.41 -2.51
C GLY A 101 0.01 -8.91 -2.69
N VAL A 102 -0.14 -9.68 -1.61
CA VAL A 102 -0.40 -11.12 -1.69
C VAL A 102 -1.83 -11.43 -1.27
N LEU A 103 -2.18 -11.25 0.01
CA LEU A 103 -3.49 -11.69 0.51
C LEU A 103 -4.66 -10.99 -0.17
N ILE A 104 -4.56 -9.69 -0.39
CA ILE A 104 -5.65 -8.90 -0.99
C ILE A 104 -5.59 -8.94 -2.52
N ALA A 105 -4.44 -8.66 -3.13
CA ALA A 105 -4.32 -8.61 -4.59
C ALA A 105 -4.52 -9.99 -5.25
N LEU A 106 -4.16 -11.08 -4.55
CA LEU A 106 -4.38 -12.46 -5.01
C LEU A 106 -5.59 -13.12 -4.35
N SER A 107 -6.50 -12.36 -3.76
CA SER A 107 -7.69 -12.89 -3.07
C SER A 107 -8.49 -13.87 -3.92
N HIS A 108 -8.57 -13.65 -5.24
CA HIS A 108 -9.22 -14.57 -6.19
C HIS A 108 -8.61 -15.98 -6.21
N LYS A 109 -7.34 -16.14 -5.84
CA LYS A 109 -6.69 -17.45 -5.71
C LYS A 109 -7.00 -18.12 -4.37
N PHE A 110 -7.11 -17.33 -3.31
CA PHE A 110 -7.36 -17.84 -1.95
C PHE A 110 -8.83 -18.17 -1.68
N PHE A 111 -9.77 -17.46 -2.31
CA PHE A 111 -11.20 -17.69 -2.06
C PHE A 111 -11.66 -19.14 -2.32
N PRO A 112 -11.26 -19.82 -3.39
CA PRO A 112 -11.64 -21.22 -3.58
C PRO A 112 -11.21 -22.11 -2.42
N GLU A 113 -9.96 -21.95 -1.95
CA GLU A 113 -9.41 -22.73 -0.83
C GLU A 113 -10.07 -22.38 0.50
N ILE A 114 -10.25 -21.07 0.79
CA ILE A 114 -10.91 -20.59 2.02
C ILE A 114 -12.35 -21.11 2.12
N LEU A 115 -13.04 -21.21 0.98
CA LEU A 115 -14.41 -21.69 0.93
C LEU A 115 -14.51 -23.22 0.82
N GLY A 116 -13.37 -23.94 0.70
CA GLY A 116 -13.33 -25.40 0.53
C GLY A 116 -13.99 -25.88 -0.77
N LEU A 117 -13.91 -25.05 -1.84
CA LEU A 117 -14.56 -25.29 -3.12
C LEU A 117 -13.62 -26.01 -4.09
N THR A 118 -14.17 -26.91 -4.88
CA THR A 118 -13.52 -27.58 -5.98
C THR A 118 -13.95 -26.98 -7.33
N THR A 119 -13.61 -27.61 -8.45
CA THR A 119 -13.90 -27.10 -9.81
C THR A 119 -15.28 -27.49 -10.35
N SER A 120 -16.24 -27.86 -9.50
CA SER A 120 -17.61 -28.19 -9.95
C SER A 120 -18.42 -26.95 -10.34
N ASP A 121 -19.39 -27.07 -11.24
CA ASP A 121 -20.25 -25.96 -11.67
C ASP A 121 -21.04 -25.36 -10.51
N ALA A 122 -21.44 -26.17 -9.51
CA ALA A 122 -22.09 -25.73 -8.30
C ALA A 122 -21.18 -24.84 -7.47
N ASP A 123 -19.89 -25.20 -7.34
CA ASP A 123 -18.88 -24.46 -6.59
C ASP A 123 -18.57 -23.12 -7.25
N VAL A 124 -18.54 -23.04 -8.58
CA VAL A 124 -18.36 -21.78 -9.31
C VAL A 124 -19.49 -20.79 -9.00
N LYS A 125 -20.74 -21.28 -8.87
CA LYS A 125 -21.90 -20.44 -8.49
C LYS A 125 -21.77 -19.95 -7.05
N ILE A 126 -21.37 -20.82 -6.12
CA ILE A 126 -21.12 -20.47 -4.71
C ILE A 126 -19.98 -19.44 -4.62
N LEU A 127 -18.88 -19.68 -5.34
CA LEU A 127 -17.75 -18.76 -5.39
C LEU A 127 -18.19 -17.36 -5.83
N LYS A 128 -18.96 -17.24 -6.92
CA LYS A 128 -19.50 -15.95 -7.41
C LYS A 128 -20.41 -15.25 -6.40
N THR A 129 -21.09 -16.00 -5.55
CA THR A 129 -22.02 -15.44 -4.57
C THR A 129 -21.32 -14.97 -3.28
N LEU A 130 -20.30 -15.69 -2.85
CA LEU A 130 -19.62 -15.45 -1.59
C LEU A 130 -18.32 -14.66 -1.73
N SER A 131 -17.57 -14.83 -2.83
CA SER A 131 -16.33 -14.08 -3.03
C SER A 131 -16.59 -12.60 -3.35
N VAL A 132 -15.66 -11.77 -2.96
CA VAL A 132 -15.64 -10.35 -3.31
C VAL A 132 -14.66 -10.14 -4.46
N PRO A 133 -15.03 -9.39 -5.51
CA PRO A 133 -14.10 -9.07 -6.59
C PRO A 133 -12.81 -8.43 -6.09
N THR A 134 -11.67 -8.86 -6.60
CA THR A 134 -10.35 -8.36 -6.18
C THR A 134 -10.25 -6.82 -6.19
N PRO A 135 -10.74 -6.08 -7.19
CA PRO A 135 -10.70 -4.61 -7.15
C PRO A 135 -11.44 -4.03 -5.95
N GLU A 136 -12.54 -4.66 -5.55
CA GLU A 136 -13.32 -4.23 -4.38
C GLU A 136 -12.60 -4.57 -3.06
N MET A 137 -11.96 -5.74 -2.98
CA MET A 137 -11.09 -6.11 -1.85
C MET A 137 -9.95 -5.10 -1.68
N VAL A 138 -9.31 -4.73 -2.79
CA VAL A 138 -8.25 -3.71 -2.82
C VAL A 138 -8.80 -2.37 -2.33
N MET A 139 -9.94 -1.90 -2.84
CA MET A 139 -10.57 -0.65 -2.40
C MET A 139 -10.77 -0.63 -0.88
N TRP A 140 -11.43 -1.66 -0.32
CA TRP A 140 -11.70 -1.73 1.12
C TRP A 140 -10.43 -1.79 1.96
N SER A 141 -9.41 -2.52 1.50
CA SER A 141 -8.12 -2.58 2.20
C SER A 141 -7.40 -1.23 2.18
N TYR A 142 -7.49 -0.45 1.11
CA TYR A 142 -6.88 0.88 1.04
C TYR A 142 -7.64 1.93 1.85
N ILE A 143 -8.97 1.82 1.96
CA ILE A 143 -9.75 2.62 2.92
C ILE A 143 -9.29 2.30 4.34
N GLY A 144 -9.16 1.00 4.67
CA GLY A 144 -8.62 0.54 5.93
C GLY A 144 -7.22 1.08 6.20
N LEU A 145 -6.31 0.98 5.23
CA LEU A 145 -4.94 1.46 5.34
C LEU A 145 -4.89 2.97 5.60
N SER A 146 -5.72 3.76 4.91
CA SER A 146 -5.80 5.21 5.13
C SER A 146 -6.26 5.55 6.54
N THR A 147 -7.29 4.87 7.04
CA THR A 147 -7.78 5.05 8.41
C THR A 147 -6.78 4.56 9.43
N GLY A 148 -6.12 3.43 9.17
CA GLY A 148 -5.07 2.86 10.00
C GLY A 148 -3.84 3.75 10.11
N ASP A 149 -3.39 4.38 9.02
CA ASP A 149 -2.28 5.34 9.05
C ASP A 149 -2.59 6.54 9.96
N LEU A 150 -3.83 7.08 9.90
CA LEU A 150 -4.27 8.14 10.79
C LEU A 150 -4.30 7.66 12.25
N LEU A 151 -4.91 6.51 12.51
CA LEU A 151 -5.00 5.93 13.86
C LEU A 151 -3.62 5.62 14.42
N SER A 152 -2.72 5.04 13.64
CA SER A 152 -1.34 4.77 14.04
C SER A 152 -0.59 6.06 14.39
N GLY A 153 -0.80 7.13 13.62
CA GLY A 153 -0.27 8.47 13.92
C GLY A 153 -0.73 8.97 15.29
N LEU A 154 -2.05 8.92 15.56
CA LEU A 154 -2.64 9.33 16.83
C LEU A 154 -2.16 8.44 18.00
N LEU A 155 -2.17 7.13 17.83
CA LEU A 155 -1.68 6.17 18.83
C LEU A 155 -0.20 6.38 19.16
N SER A 156 0.62 6.76 18.18
CA SER A 156 2.03 7.03 18.40
C SER A 156 2.26 8.25 19.28
N GLN A 157 1.38 9.25 19.20
CA GLN A 157 1.38 10.42 20.07
C GLN A 157 0.89 10.07 21.48
N LEU A 158 -0.22 9.31 21.56
CA LEU A 158 -0.81 8.88 22.83
C LEU A 158 0.16 8.00 23.64
N PHE A 159 0.77 7.01 23.01
CA PHE A 159 1.72 6.11 23.67
C PHE A 159 3.12 6.71 23.79
N ARG A 160 3.37 7.88 23.18
CA ARG A 160 4.69 8.51 23.09
C ARG A 160 5.78 7.53 22.62
N SER A 161 5.42 6.58 21.77
CA SER A 161 6.31 5.50 21.30
C SER A 161 5.85 4.91 19.97
N ARG A 162 6.61 5.19 18.91
CA ARG A 162 6.38 4.59 17.59
C ARG A 162 6.59 3.07 17.59
N LYS A 163 7.54 2.58 18.38
CA LYS A 163 7.84 1.14 18.48
C LYS A 163 6.63 0.35 18.98
N LYS A 164 5.95 0.84 20.02
CA LYS A 164 4.75 0.17 20.55
C LYS A 164 3.65 0.07 19.52
N VAL A 165 3.44 1.11 18.73
CA VAL A 165 2.43 1.13 17.67
C VAL A 165 2.79 0.16 16.55
N ILE A 166 4.06 0.10 16.12
CA ILE A 166 4.51 -0.88 15.13
C ILE A 166 4.28 -2.32 15.64
N TYR A 167 4.62 -2.63 16.90
CA TYR A 167 4.35 -3.96 17.48
C TYR A 167 2.86 -4.27 17.50
N LEU A 168 2.00 -3.33 17.89
CA LEU A 168 0.55 -3.51 17.90
C LEU A 168 0.03 -3.84 16.50
N ASN A 169 0.46 -3.11 15.50
CA ASN A 169 0.07 -3.34 14.10
C ASN A 169 0.59 -4.69 13.58
N LEU A 170 1.84 -5.07 13.86
CA LEU A 170 2.38 -6.36 13.46
C LEU A 170 1.62 -7.54 14.09
N MET A 171 1.27 -7.43 15.37
CA MET A 171 0.39 -8.42 16.03
C MET A 171 -1.00 -8.43 15.39
N GLY A 172 -1.57 -7.27 15.12
CA GLY A 172 -2.84 -7.13 14.43
C GLY A 172 -2.83 -7.79 13.05
N ILE A 173 -1.77 -7.59 12.26
CA ILE A 173 -1.59 -8.26 10.96
C ILE A 173 -1.59 -9.78 11.12
N ALA A 174 -0.82 -10.31 12.07
CA ALA A 174 -0.76 -11.75 12.30
C ALA A 174 -2.14 -12.33 12.64
N ILE A 175 -2.85 -11.70 13.59
CA ILE A 175 -4.19 -12.13 13.99
C ILE A 175 -5.17 -12.04 12.83
N MET A 176 -5.22 -10.89 12.14
CA MET A 176 -6.18 -10.69 11.04
C MET A 176 -5.88 -11.56 9.82
N THR A 177 -4.61 -11.90 9.58
CA THR A 177 -4.23 -12.89 8.55
C THR A 177 -4.78 -14.27 8.89
N LEU A 178 -4.66 -14.70 10.15
CA LEU A 178 -5.23 -15.98 10.59
C LEU A 178 -6.75 -15.98 10.49
N VAL A 179 -7.41 -14.88 10.87
CA VAL A 179 -8.87 -14.72 10.73
C VAL A 179 -9.29 -14.77 9.26
N TYR A 180 -8.52 -14.16 8.35
CA TYR A 180 -8.80 -14.20 6.92
C TYR A 180 -8.70 -15.60 6.33
N LEU A 181 -7.64 -16.35 6.70
CA LEU A 181 -7.35 -17.67 6.11
C LEU A 181 -8.15 -18.82 6.74
N TYR A 182 -8.38 -18.75 8.05
CA TYR A 182 -8.94 -19.85 8.84
C TYR A 182 -10.22 -19.49 9.60
N GLY A 183 -10.69 -18.26 9.46
CA GLY A 183 -11.93 -17.81 10.09
C GLY A 183 -13.17 -18.47 9.47
N PRO A 184 -14.35 -18.25 10.07
CA PRO A 184 -15.59 -18.80 9.55
C PRO A 184 -15.86 -18.25 8.14
N THR A 185 -16.41 -19.11 7.26
CA THR A 185 -16.89 -18.67 5.96
C THR A 185 -18.06 -17.72 6.13
N GLY A 186 -17.98 -16.57 5.49
CA GLY A 186 -18.93 -15.49 5.67
C GLY A 186 -19.54 -14.97 4.36
N SER A 187 -20.38 -13.98 4.51
CA SER A 187 -20.95 -13.24 3.37
C SER A 187 -19.90 -12.33 2.71
N GLN A 188 -20.22 -11.77 1.55
CA GLN A 188 -19.37 -10.74 0.92
C GLN A 188 -19.07 -9.56 1.86
N ASN A 189 -20.04 -9.14 2.68
CA ASN A 189 -19.84 -8.07 3.65
C ASN A 189 -18.83 -8.44 4.74
N TYR A 190 -18.79 -9.71 5.16
CA TYR A 190 -17.77 -10.21 6.07
C TYR A 190 -16.36 -10.07 5.46
N TYR A 191 -16.16 -10.47 4.21
CA TYR A 191 -14.87 -10.35 3.54
C TYR A 191 -14.48 -8.89 3.26
N ARG A 192 -15.45 -8.01 2.93
CA ARG A 192 -15.21 -6.55 2.84
C ARG A 192 -14.71 -5.98 4.16
N MET A 193 -15.35 -6.38 5.27
CA MET A 193 -14.93 -5.96 6.61
C MET A 193 -13.53 -6.49 6.95
N ILE A 194 -13.23 -7.74 6.63
CA ILE A 194 -11.88 -8.30 6.84
C ILE A 194 -10.85 -7.56 6.00
N ALA A 195 -11.13 -7.26 4.72
CA ALA A 195 -10.24 -6.49 3.88
C ALA A 195 -9.96 -5.09 4.48
N PHE A 196 -11.00 -4.42 4.98
CA PHE A 196 -10.86 -3.15 5.69
C PHE A 196 -9.99 -3.29 6.95
N LEU A 197 -10.25 -4.29 7.80
CA LEU A 197 -9.48 -4.50 9.03
C LEU A 197 -8.02 -4.89 8.75
N LEU A 198 -7.76 -5.76 7.76
CA LEU A 198 -6.41 -6.06 7.28
C LEU A 198 -5.70 -4.79 6.81
N GLY A 199 -6.39 -3.94 6.04
CA GLY A 199 -5.88 -2.63 5.66
C GLY A 199 -5.57 -1.76 6.87
N ALA A 200 -6.48 -1.68 7.84
CA ALA A 200 -6.31 -0.83 9.03
C ALA A 200 -5.10 -1.24 9.88
N VAL A 201 -4.88 -2.54 10.09
CA VAL A 201 -3.70 -3.02 10.83
C VAL A 201 -2.39 -2.88 10.04
N THR A 202 -2.43 -2.74 8.72
CA THR A 202 -1.26 -2.40 7.90
C THR A 202 -0.98 -0.89 7.85
N GLY A 203 -1.88 -0.07 8.37
CA GLY A 203 -1.80 1.39 8.41
C GLY A 203 -0.77 1.92 9.40
N TYR A 204 0.46 1.46 9.35
CA TYR A 204 1.62 2.05 10.03
C TYR A 204 2.71 2.48 9.06
N TRP A 205 2.38 2.57 7.77
CA TRP A 205 3.33 2.86 6.72
C TRP A 205 4.07 4.19 6.92
N ALA A 206 3.34 5.25 7.25
CA ALA A 206 3.94 6.57 7.49
C ALA A 206 4.90 6.54 8.70
N ILE A 207 4.50 5.89 9.80
CA ILE A 207 5.34 5.73 10.99
C ILE A 207 6.56 4.88 10.69
N PHE A 208 6.38 3.81 9.91
CA PHE A 208 7.45 2.91 9.49
C PHE A 208 8.54 3.65 8.70
N VAL A 209 8.17 4.39 7.65
CA VAL A 209 9.12 5.15 6.81
C VAL A 209 9.87 6.20 7.63
N THR A 210 9.15 6.92 8.49
CA THR A 210 9.75 7.92 9.39
C THR A 210 10.70 7.26 10.39
N ASN A 211 10.27 6.18 11.05
CA ASN A 211 11.11 5.46 12.01
C ASN A 211 12.36 4.86 11.34
N ALA A 212 12.23 4.30 10.13
CA ALA A 212 13.35 3.78 9.37
C ALA A 212 14.38 4.89 9.06
N SER A 213 13.91 6.04 8.56
CA SER A 213 14.78 7.16 8.20
C SER A 213 15.52 7.74 9.41
N GLU A 214 14.89 7.81 10.58
CA GLU A 214 15.48 8.33 11.82
C GLU A 214 16.58 7.43 12.42
N GLN A 215 16.65 6.15 12.04
CA GLN A 215 17.73 5.26 12.48
C GLN A 215 19.09 5.61 11.87
N PHE A 216 19.12 6.51 10.89
CA PHE A 216 20.31 6.86 10.12
C PHE A 216 20.62 8.36 10.21
N GLY A 217 21.89 8.70 10.02
CA GLY A 217 22.36 10.09 10.03
C GLY A 217 21.71 10.92 8.90
N THR A 218 21.70 12.24 9.08
CA THR A 218 21.08 13.19 8.15
C THR A 218 21.61 13.11 6.73
N ASN A 219 22.87 12.67 6.55
CA ASN A 219 23.53 12.53 5.25
C ASN A 219 22.95 11.42 4.35
N ILE A 220 22.33 10.36 4.94
CA ILE A 220 21.77 9.22 4.21
C ILE A 220 20.26 9.00 4.53
N ARG A 221 19.67 9.85 5.36
CA ARG A 221 18.26 9.73 5.79
C ARG A 221 17.28 9.72 4.61
N SER A 222 17.45 10.63 3.65
CA SER A 222 16.64 10.70 2.44
C SER A 222 16.79 9.46 1.56
N THR A 223 18.02 8.94 1.46
CA THR A 223 18.30 7.69 0.74
C THR A 223 17.56 6.51 1.37
N VAL A 224 17.59 6.40 2.72
CA VAL A 224 16.84 5.36 3.45
C VAL A 224 15.34 5.52 3.24
N ALA A 225 14.80 6.74 3.38
CA ALA A 225 13.38 7.03 3.21
C ALA A 225 12.87 6.66 1.80
N ALA A 226 13.71 6.78 0.79
CA ALA A 226 13.38 6.40 -0.58
C ALA A 226 13.58 4.90 -0.84
N THR A 227 14.69 4.30 -0.37
CA THR A 227 15.08 2.95 -0.76
C THR A 227 14.38 1.86 0.06
N VAL A 228 14.21 2.03 1.37
CA VAL A 228 13.55 1.02 2.22
C VAL A 228 12.15 0.69 1.72
N PRO A 229 11.24 1.65 1.45
CA PRO A 229 9.92 1.35 0.90
C PRO A 229 9.96 0.61 -0.44
N ASN A 230 10.93 0.95 -1.30
CA ASN A 230 11.05 0.30 -2.60
C ASN A 230 11.58 -1.13 -2.50
N PHE A 231 12.53 -1.40 -1.60
CA PHE A 231 12.98 -2.77 -1.32
C PHE A 231 11.89 -3.61 -0.67
N VAL A 232 11.07 -3.02 0.20
CA VAL A 232 9.90 -3.71 0.78
C VAL A 232 8.91 -4.11 -0.33
N ARG A 233 8.60 -3.21 -1.27
CA ARG A 233 7.74 -3.52 -2.43
C ARG A 233 8.34 -4.59 -3.33
N GLY A 234 9.63 -4.47 -3.64
CA GLY A 234 10.36 -5.46 -4.46
C GLY A 234 10.44 -6.84 -3.79
N GLY A 235 10.52 -6.88 -2.46
CA GLY A 235 10.53 -8.12 -1.69
C GLY A 235 9.25 -8.95 -1.81
N VAL A 236 8.11 -8.30 -2.06
CA VAL A 236 6.84 -8.99 -2.30
C VAL A 236 6.88 -9.86 -3.55
N LEU A 237 7.58 -9.41 -4.60
CA LEU A 237 7.73 -10.20 -5.82
C LEU A 237 8.37 -11.56 -5.52
N LEU A 238 9.41 -11.59 -4.67
CA LEU A 238 10.06 -12.85 -4.27
C LEU A 238 9.12 -13.75 -3.47
N ILE A 239 8.25 -13.18 -2.66
CA ILE A 239 7.24 -13.92 -1.90
C ILE A 239 6.17 -14.48 -2.84
N THR A 240 5.69 -13.67 -3.81
CA THR A 240 4.64 -14.11 -4.75
C THR A 240 5.10 -15.19 -5.73
N MET A 241 6.39 -15.35 -5.96
CA MET A 241 6.93 -16.47 -6.75
C MET A 241 6.76 -17.83 -6.07
N GLY A 242 6.45 -17.88 -4.77
CA GLY A 242 6.18 -19.09 -4.01
C GLY A 242 4.71 -19.52 -3.99
N PHE A 243 3.81 -18.70 -4.52
CA PHE A 243 2.36 -18.92 -4.64
C PHE A 243 1.94 -18.99 -6.11
#